data_d6b9d12e967fd92409f04ce16e8a288e
#
_entry.id   d6b9d12e967fd92409f04ce16e8a288e
#
_cell.length_a   1.000
_cell.length_b   1.000
_cell.length_c   1.000
_cell.angle_alpha   90.00
_cell.angle_beta   90.00
_cell.angle_gamma   90.00
#
_symmetry.space_group_name_H-M   'P 1'
#
loop_
_entity.id
_entity.type
_entity.pdbx_description
1 polymer ?
#
loop_
_entity_poly.entity_id
_entity_poly.type
_entity_poly.pdbx_seq_one_letter_code
_entity_poly.pdbx_strand_id
1 'polypeptide(L)'
;MQNTEAPAQQSPRRAAWNRIGTIVIPDVLSADRFTAIKSEAAERLDKATPHVHDHTAAHRDGSFATPVHCAFIEPGPALETLAYDKELLSAVREHTGIPRLVPRGGAVVGYREGDFQCLHLDSIKSTVTVAFALTEDLPAMGWAPHLYNASGDVLGKVVADHGMFPEGGEFTTLQHPYGEEGAVRAFAGYSVPHWRRPMTSEGLLVTMEFFDL
;
A
#
# COMPACT_ATOMS: atom_id res chain seq x y z
N MET A 1 25.70 38.22 10.18
CA MET A 1 24.25 38.22 9.88
C MET A 1 23.90 36.79 9.49
N GLN A 2 23.25 36.05 10.36
CA GLN A 2 22.76 34.70 10.02
C GLN A 2 21.42 34.87 9.31
N ASN A 3 21.38 34.49 8.02
CA ASN A 3 20.12 34.37 7.29
C ASN A 3 19.35 33.18 7.86
N THR A 4 18.39 33.42 8.74
CA THR A 4 17.38 32.45 9.11
C THR A 4 16.37 32.40 7.95
N GLU A 5 16.59 31.50 6.98
CA GLU A 5 15.56 31.14 6.02
C GLU A 5 14.34 30.62 6.80
N ALA A 6 13.20 31.26 6.60
CA ALA A 6 11.93 30.80 7.14
C ALA A 6 11.68 29.38 6.62
N PRO A 7 11.20 28.42 7.45
CA PRO A 7 10.93 27.07 7.00
C PRO A 7 9.94 27.11 5.85
N ALA A 8 10.30 26.51 4.72
CA ALA A 8 9.46 26.45 3.54
C ALA A 8 8.07 25.87 3.94
N GLN A 9 7.03 26.61 3.62
CA GLN A 9 5.65 26.24 3.93
C GLN A 9 5.34 24.92 3.23
N GLN A 10 5.13 23.85 4.01
CA GLN A 10 4.82 22.52 3.47
C GLN A 10 3.54 22.58 2.64
N SER A 11 3.53 21.90 1.48
CA SER A 11 2.30 21.78 0.69
C SER A 11 1.20 21.06 1.51
N PRO A 12 -0.08 21.38 1.31
CA PRO A 12 -1.18 20.69 2.01
C PRO A 12 -1.14 19.17 1.87
N ARG A 13 -0.64 18.67 0.74
CA ARG A 13 -0.48 17.23 0.44
C ARG A 13 0.60 16.60 1.31
N ARG A 14 1.77 17.26 1.43
CA ARG A 14 2.83 16.80 2.32
C ARG A 14 2.41 16.83 3.79
N ALA A 15 1.63 17.83 4.19
CA ALA A 15 1.06 17.89 5.54
C ALA A 15 0.07 16.72 5.79
N ALA A 16 -0.73 16.33 4.81
CA ALA A 16 -1.60 15.16 4.89
C ALA A 16 -0.78 13.86 5.01
N TRP A 17 0.25 13.68 4.17
CA TRP A 17 1.17 12.54 4.27
C TRP A 17 1.78 12.41 5.68
N ASN A 18 2.36 13.49 6.20
CA ASN A 18 2.98 13.49 7.52
C ASN A 18 2.01 13.21 8.67
N ARG A 19 0.72 13.48 8.48
CA ARG A 19 -0.31 13.29 9.51
C ARG A 19 -0.93 11.91 9.52
N ILE A 20 -1.20 11.35 8.35
CA ILE A 20 -1.96 10.09 8.23
C ILE A 20 -1.23 9.00 7.43
N GLY A 21 -0.05 9.28 6.87
CA GLY A 21 0.77 8.32 6.14
C GLY A 21 0.18 7.85 4.82
N THR A 22 -0.78 8.57 4.23
CA THR A 22 -1.38 8.20 2.94
C THR A 22 -1.86 9.42 2.16
N ILE A 23 -1.86 9.29 0.82
CA ILE A 23 -2.35 10.30 -0.10
C ILE A 23 -2.82 9.68 -1.41
N VAL A 24 -3.82 10.28 -2.04
CA VAL A 24 -4.21 9.97 -3.43
C VAL A 24 -3.47 10.90 -4.37
N ILE A 25 -2.82 10.34 -5.38
CA ILE A 25 -2.11 11.04 -6.45
C ILE A 25 -2.94 10.90 -7.72
N PRO A 26 -3.57 11.97 -8.20
CA PRO A 26 -4.39 11.93 -9.41
C PRO A 26 -3.52 11.97 -10.67
N ASP A 27 -4.12 11.60 -11.80
CA ASP A 27 -3.62 11.83 -13.17
C ASP A 27 -2.22 11.22 -13.47
N VAL A 28 -1.89 10.10 -12.81
CA VAL A 28 -0.61 9.38 -13.00
C VAL A 28 -0.74 8.05 -13.72
N LEU A 29 -1.96 7.58 -13.95
CA LEU A 29 -2.26 6.34 -14.63
C LEU A 29 -3.18 6.61 -15.82
N SER A 30 -2.69 6.44 -17.07
CA SER A 30 -3.54 6.58 -18.24
C SER A 30 -4.48 5.36 -18.41
N ALA A 31 -5.62 5.57 -19.05
CA ALA A 31 -6.59 4.50 -19.34
C ALA A 31 -5.96 3.34 -20.15
N ASP A 32 -5.07 3.65 -21.10
CA ASP A 32 -4.36 2.63 -21.88
C ASP A 32 -3.44 1.77 -21.01
N ARG A 33 -2.68 2.40 -20.10
CA ARG A 33 -1.82 1.67 -19.15
C ARG A 33 -2.65 0.82 -18.20
N PHE A 34 -3.74 1.37 -17.66
CA PHE A 34 -4.65 0.61 -16.81
C PHE A 34 -5.20 -0.63 -17.53
N THR A 35 -5.70 -0.46 -18.76
CA THR A 35 -6.23 -1.54 -19.58
C THR A 35 -5.18 -2.61 -19.86
N ALA A 36 -3.95 -2.21 -20.20
CA ALA A 36 -2.85 -3.14 -20.43
C ALA A 36 -2.51 -3.96 -19.17
N ILE A 37 -2.38 -3.30 -18.00
CA ILE A 37 -2.08 -3.97 -16.74
C ILE A 37 -3.21 -4.93 -16.35
N LYS A 38 -4.47 -4.53 -16.51
CA LYS A 38 -5.64 -5.37 -16.23
C LYS A 38 -5.68 -6.62 -17.11
N SER A 39 -5.36 -6.48 -18.41
CA SER A 39 -5.26 -7.61 -19.34
C SER A 39 -4.14 -8.57 -18.94
N GLU A 40 -2.93 -8.04 -18.66
CA GLU A 40 -1.80 -8.85 -18.22
C GLU A 40 -2.06 -9.59 -16.91
N ALA A 41 -2.76 -8.97 -15.96
CA ALA A 41 -3.15 -9.62 -14.72
C ALA A 41 -4.14 -10.77 -14.95
N ALA A 42 -5.13 -10.58 -15.84
CA ALA A 42 -6.09 -11.62 -16.20
C ALA A 42 -5.41 -12.82 -16.89
N GLU A 43 -4.46 -12.59 -17.81
CA GLU A 43 -3.70 -13.63 -18.50
C GLU A 43 -2.78 -14.45 -17.59
N ARG A 44 -2.44 -13.93 -16.40
CA ARG A 44 -1.52 -14.54 -15.44
C ARG A 44 -2.20 -15.08 -14.19
N LEU A 45 -3.50 -14.90 -14.07
CA LEU A 45 -4.26 -15.26 -12.87
C LEU A 45 -4.17 -16.75 -12.53
N ASP A 46 -4.14 -17.61 -13.53
CA ASP A 46 -3.98 -19.07 -13.39
C ASP A 46 -2.60 -19.49 -12.85
N LYS A 47 -1.58 -18.59 -12.94
CA LYS A 47 -0.22 -18.78 -12.44
C LYS A 47 0.03 -18.06 -11.13
N ALA A 48 -1.01 -17.52 -10.51
CA ALA A 48 -0.89 -16.82 -9.24
C ALA A 48 -0.27 -17.73 -8.17
N THR A 49 0.74 -17.23 -7.46
CA THR A 49 1.42 -17.95 -6.39
C THR A 49 0.71 -17.70 -5.06
N PRO A 50 0.16 -18.71 -4.39
CA PRO A 50 -0.46 -18.53 -3.09
C PRO A 50 0.53 -17.93 -2.08
N HIS A 51 0.08 -16.94 -1.33
CA HIS A 51 0.77 -16.35 -0.21
C HIS A 51 -0.08 -16.55 1.04
N VAL A 52 0.24 -17.61 1.78
CA VAL A 52 -0.55 -18.07 2.92
C VAL A 52 0.36 -18.35 4.09
N HIS A 53 0.09 -17.73 5.22
CA HIS A 53 0.64 -18.14 6.51
C HIS A 53 -0.34 -17.81 7.64
N ASP A 54 -0.29 -18.62 8.72
CA ASP A 54 -1.29 -18.63 9.80
C ASP A 54 -0.71 -18.21 11.16
N HIS A 55 0.46 -17.59 11.17
CA HIS A 55 1.11 -17.21 12.41
C HIS A 55 1.31 -15.70 12.53
N THR A 56 1.39 -15.22 13.76
CA THR A 56 1.77 -13.84 14.07
C THR A 56 3.22 -13.82 14.54
N ALA A 57 4.03 -12.94 13.97
CA ALA A 57 5.42 -12.77 14.34
C ALA A 57 5.86 -11.30 14.28
N ALA A 58 6.57 -10.85 15.31
CA ALA A 58 7.35 -9.63 15.26
C ALA A 58 8.79 -9.98 14.83
N HIS A 59 9.28 -9.33 13.80
CA HIS A 59 10.62 -9.58 13.26
C HIS A 59 11.63 -8.57 13.80
N ARG A 60 12.93 -8.96 13.81
CA ARG A 60 14.01 -8.08 14.30
C ARG A 60 14.22 -6.82 13.45
N ASP A 61 13.79 -6.84 12.20
CA ASP A 61 13.83 -5.70 11.29
C ASP A 61 12.67 -4.69 11.51
N GLY A 62 11.81 -4.95 12.51
CA GLY A 62 10.67 -4.10 12.85
C GLY A 62 9.40 -4.43 12.07
N SER A 63 9.43 -5.33 11.08
CA SER A 63 8.21 -5.79 10.43
C SER A 63 7.36 -6.63 11.37
N PHE A 64 6.05 -6.58 11.18
CA PHE A 64 5.07 -7.32 11.95
C PHE A 64 4.17 -8.09 10.99
N ALA A 65 4.34 -9.40 10.98
CA ALA A 65 3.55 -10.31 10.15
C ALA A 65 2.41 -10.91 10.97
N THR A 66 1.26 -11.05 10.34
CA THR A 66 0.07 -11.69 10.88
C THR A 66 -0.48 -12.66 9.85
N PRO A 67 -1.48 -13.48 10.18
CA PRO A 67 -2.10 -14.36 9.21
C PRO A 67 -2.52 -13.62 7.94
N VAL A 68 -2.21 -14.22 6.79
CA VAL A 68 -2.54 -13.71 5.47
C VAL A 68 -2.94 -14.85 4.54
N HIS A 69 -3.99 -14.61 3.76
CA HIS A 69 -4.46 -15.47 2.69
C HIS A 69 -4.71 -14.61 1.47
N CYS A 70 -3.86 -14.69 0.47
CA CYS A 70 -3.99 -14.04 -0.83
C CYS A 70 -3.10 -14.77 -1.85
N ALA A 71 -3.00 -14.25 -3.05
CA ALA A 71 -2.07 -14.75 -4.04
C ALA A 71 -1.31 -13.58 -4.69
N PHE A 72 -0.07 -13.81 -5.09
CA PHE A 72 0.70 -12.88 -5.90
C PHE A 72 0.71 -13.33 -7.36
N ILE A 73 0.40 -12.40 -8.25
CA ILE A 73 0.50 -12.53 -9.69
C ILE A 73 1.73 -11.72 -10.11
N GLU A 74 2.68 -12.40 -10.77
CA GLU A 74 3.90 -11.77 -11.27
C GLU A 74 3.56 -10.64 -12.25
N PRO A 75 4.27 -9.50 -12.17
CA PRO A 75 4.01 -8.37 -13.04
C PRO A 75 4.24 -8.75 -14.50
N GLY A 76 3.44 -8.16 -15.39
CA GLY A 76 3.70 -8.16 -16.82
C GLY A 76 4.45 -6.89 -17.24
N PRO A 77 4.86 -6.78 -18.50
CA PRO A 77 5.62 -5.64 -19.01
C PRO A 77 5.00 -4.28 -18.79
N ALA A 78 3.67 -4.17 -18.80
CA ALA A 78 2.99 -2.90 -18.57
C ALA A 78 3.13 -2.45 -17.12
N LEU A 79 2.94 -3.36 -16.14
CA LEU A 79 3.13 -3.05 -14.73
C LEU A 79 4.61 -2.80 -14.41
N GLU A 80 5.54 -3.58 -14.95
CA GLU A 80 6.98 -3.34 -14.78
C GLU A 80 7.36 -1.95 -15.30
N THR A 81 6.87 -1.57 -16.49
CA THR A 81 7.11 -0.25 -17.07
C THR A 81 6.56 0.86 -16.16
N LEU A 82 5.35 0.69 -15.61
CA LEU A 82 4.75 1.67 -14.70
C LEU A 82 5.55 1.78 -13.40
N ALA A 83 5.96 0.65 -12.80
CA ALA A 83 6.70 0.65 -11.53
C ALA A 83 8.02 1.45 -11.61
N TYR A 84 8.64 1.51 -12.78
CA TYR A 84 9.87 2.27 -13.03
C TYR A 84 9.64 3.59 -13.79
N ASP A 85 8.39 4.01 -13.94
CA ASP A 85 8.04 5.25 -14.65
C ASP A 85 8.55 6.48 -13.89
N LYS A 86 9.25 7.39 -14.62
CA LYS A 86 9.86 8.56 -14.02
C LYS A 86 8.84 9.62 -13.60
N GLU A 87 7.71 9.70 -14.28
CA GLU A 87 6.65 10.66 -13.96
C GLU A 87 5.92 10.21 -12.70
N LEU A 88 5.58 8.91 -12.60
CA LEU A 88 5.04 8.35 -11.37
C LEU A 88 6.00 8.53 -10.19
N LEU A 89 7.28 8.20 -10.37
CA LEU A 89 8.29 8.37 -9.31
C LEU A 89 8.41 9.83 -8.87
N SER A 90 8.40 10.76 -9.81
CA SER A 90 8.45 12.21 -9.51
C SER A 90 7.22 12.65 -8.71
N ALA A 91 6.03 12.23 -9.13
CA ALA A 91 4.78 12.52 -8.43
C ALA A 91 4.78 11.95 -7.00
N VAL A 92 5.22 10.69 -6.82
CA VAL A 92 5.32 10.06 -5.49
C VAL A 92 6.30 10.84 -4.60
N ARG A 93 7.48 11.21 -5.09
CA ARG A 93 8.46 12.01 -4.35
C ARG A 93 7.91 13.39 -3.95
N GLU A 94 7.26 14.08 -4.86
CA GLU A 94 6.65 15.38 -4.62
C GLU A 94 5.58 15.30 -3.52
N HIS A 95 4.68 14.32 -3.62
CA HIS A 95 3.53 14.21 -2.73
C HIS A 95 3.90 13.71 -1.34
N THR A 96 4.85 12.77 -1.24
CA THR A 96 5.35 12.24 0.04
C THR A 96 6.42 13.14 0.65
N GLY A 97 7.13 13.89 -0.18
CA GLY A 97 8.28 14.71 0.23
C GLY A 97 9.51 13.88 0.58
N ILE A 98 9.61 12.65 0.08
CA ILE A 98 10.79 11.77 0.25
C ILE A 98 11.60 11.80 -1.06
N PRO A 99 12.72 12.56 -1.12
CA PRO A 99 13.40 12.86 -2.39
C PRO A 99 14.21 11.69 -2.95
N ARG A 100 14.62 10.74 -2.11
CA ARG A 100 15.54 9.65 -2.51
C ARG A 100 14.85 8.32 -2.76
N LEU A 101 13.50 8.33 -2.89
CA LEU A 101 12.77 7.11 -3.24
C LEU A 101 13.29 6.52 -4.56
N VAL A 102 13.44 5.21 -4.57
CA VAL A 102 13.73 4.42 -5.77
C VAL A 102 12.70 3.30 -5.91
N PRO A 103 12.28 2.95 -7.13
CA PRO A 103 11.34 1.86 -7.33
C PRO A 103 12.04 0.51 -7.08
N ARG A 104 11.27 -0.45 -6.56
CA ARG A 104 11.70 -1.84 -6.37
C ARG A 104 10.99 -2.83 -7.29
N GLY A 105 9.87 -2.44 -7.83
CA GLY A 105 9.02 -3.26 -8.65
C GLY A 105 7.57 -3.20 -8.22
N GLY A 106 6.77 -4.09 -8.77
CA GLY A 106 5.36 -4.20 -8.45
C GLY A 106 4.88 -5.65 -8.54
N ALA A 107 3.67 -5.88 -8.06
CA ALA A 107 2.95 -7.14 -8.18
C ALA A 107 1.45 -6.87 -8.25
N VAL A 108 0.69 -7.85 -8.68
CA VAL A 108 -0.76 -7.83 -8.48
C VAL A 108 -1.11 -8.79 -7.35
N VAL A 109 -1.82 -8.28 -6.36
CA VAL A 109 -2.35 -9.10 -5.26
C VAL A 109 -3.75 -9.54 -5.65
N GLY A 110 -3.93 -10.84 -5.78
CA GLY A 110 -5.21 -11.48 -6.04
C GLY A 110 -5.85 -11.97 -4.75
N TYR A 111 -7.12 -11.70 -4.59
CA TYR A 111 -7.95 -12.16 -3.48
C TYR A 111 -9.11 -12.97 -4.03
N ARG A 112 -9.40 -14.09 -3.41
CA ARG A 112 -10.64 -14.88 -3.60
C ARG A 112 -11.63 -14.55 -2.48
N GLU A 113 -12.84 -15.01 -2.61
CA GLU A 113 -13.80 -14.97 -1.50
C GLU A 113 -13.21 -15.68 -0.26
N GLY A 114 -13.27 -15.01 0.89
CA GLY A 114 -12.67 -15.46 2.14
C GLY A 114 -11.20 -15.07 2.33
N ASP A 115 -10.47 -14.67 1.31
CA ASP A 115 -9.07 -14.21 1.45
C ASP A 115 -8.99 -12.90 2.24
N PHE A 116 -7.89 -12.72 2.97
CA PHE A 116 -7.71 -11.60 3.88
C PHE A 116 -6.22 -11.27 4.10
N GLN A 117 -5.97 -10.13 4.70
CA GLN A 117 -4.69 -9.78 5.34
C GLN A 117 -4.99 -9.21 6.72
N CYS A 118 -4.56 -9.87 7.79
CA CYS A 118 -4.71 -9.34 9.14
C CYS A 118 -3.84 -8.10 9.37
N LEU A 119 -4.00 -7.42 10.51
CA LEU A 119 -3.21 -6.23 10.87
C LEU A 119 -1.72 -6.53 10.73
N HIS A 120 -1.03 -5.79 9.86
CA HIS A 120 0.40 -5.98 9.57
C HIS A 120 1.10 -4.67 9.23
N LEU A 121 2.41 -4.72 9.16
CA LEU A 121 3.27 -3.74 8.51
C LEU A 121 3.91 -4.38 7.28
N ASP A 122 4.04 -3.63 6.21
CA ASP A 122 4.80 -4.05 5.03
C ASP A 122 6.29 -4.30 5.37
N SER A 123 7.02 -4.87 4.44
CA SER A 123 8.47 -5.03 4.56
C SER A 123 9.16 -3.68 4.81
N ILE A 124 10.21 -3.67 5.63
CA ILE A 124 11.10 -2.50 5.83
C ILE A 124 11.62 -1.90 4.51
N LYS A 125 11.58 -2.69 3.45
CA LYS A 125 12.00 -2.25 2.11
C LYS A 125 10.92 -1.49 1.34
N SER A 126 9.71 -1.34 1.89
CA SER A 126 8.57 -0.62 1.31
C SER A 126 8.31 0.68 2.07
N THR A 127 9.22 1.66 1.94
CA THR A 127 9.04 2.98 2.58
C THR A 127 7.72 3.63 2.13
N VAL A 128 7.41 3.49 0.85
CA VAL A 128 6.13 3.91 0.25
C VAL A 128 5.61 2.77 -0.62
N THR A 129 4.38 2.36 -0.37
CA THR A 129 3.62 1.48 -1.26
C THR A 129 2.67 2.35 -2.07
N VAL A 130 2.63 2.13 -3.38
CA VAL A 130 1.67 2.76 -4.29
C VAL A 130 0.73 1.69 -4.80
N ALA A 131 -0.58 1.92 -4.70
CA ALA A 131 -1.56 0.93 -5.08
C ALA A 131 -2.79 1.54 -5.77
N PHE A 132 -3.43 0.72 -6.61
CA PHE A 132 -4.74 0.98 -7.21
C PHE A 132 -5.48 -0.33 -7.49
N ALA A 133 -6.81 -0.29 -7.46
CA ALA A 133 -7.64 -1.46 -7.69
C ALA A 133 -7.79 -1.73 -9.21
N LEU A 134 -7.75 -3.01 -9.60
CA LEU A 134 -8.11 -3.49 -10.95
C LEU A 134 -9.57 -3.94 -11.02
N THR A 135 -10.22 -4.15 -9.87
CA THR A 135 -11.65 -4.46 -9.74
C THR A 135 -12.36 -3.33 -9.02
N GLU A 136 -13.57 -2.96 -9.47
CA GLU A 136 -14.33 -1.81 -8.95
C GLU A 136 -14.70 -1.97 -7.47
N ASP A 137 -15.15 -3.14 -7.08
CA ASP A 137 -15.72 -3.42 -5.75
C ASP A 137 -14.68 -3.96 -4.74
N LEU A 138 -13.40 -3.57 -4.90
CA LEU A 138 -12.39 -3.97 -3.92
C LEU A 138 -12.69 -3.35 -2.55
N PRO A 139 -12.93 -4.14 -1.47
CA PRO A 139 -13.23 -3.61 -0.16
C PRO A 139 -12.15 -2.67 0.37
N ALA A 140 -12.57 -1.68 1.17
CA ALA A 140 -11.66 -0.74 1.81
C ALA A 140 -10.63 -1.48 2.69
N MET A 141 -9.41 -0.95 2.70
CA MET A 141 -8.34 -1.37 3.59
C MET A 141 -8.52 -0.71 4.96
N GLY A 142 -8.37 -1.45 6.05
CA GLY A 142 -8.27 -0.88 7.39
C GLY A 142 -6.94 -0.15 7.57
N TRP A 143 -6.93 0.93 8.36
CA TRP A 143 -5.81 1.84 8.50
C TRP A 143 -5.70 2.41 9.93
N ALA A 144 -4.52 2.36 10.53
CA ALA A 144 -4.27 2.78 11.90
C ALA A 144 -3.19 3.88 12.01
N PRO A 145 -3.47 5.12 11.59
CA PRO A 145 -2.45 6.19 11.57
C PRO A 145 -1.96 6.60 12.96
N HIS A 146 -2.77 6.41 14.00
CA HIS A 146 -2.38 6.65 15.39
C HIS A 146 -1.29 5.68 15.90
N LEU A 147 -1.07 4.55 15.19
CA LEU A 147 -0.03 3.57 15.47
C LEU A 147 1.21 3.76 14.56
N TYR A 148 1.44 4.95 14.04
CA TYR A 148 2.59 5.25 13.19
C TYR A 148 3.92 4.87 13.88
N ASN A 149 4.74 4.04 13.23
CA ASN A 149 5.99 3.48 13.76
C ASN A 149 5.83 2.67 15.07
N ALA A 150 4.66 2.07 15.31
CA ALA A 150 4.45 1.21 16.46
C ALA A 150 5.37 -0.02 16.39
N SER A 151 5.92 -0.43 17.55
CA SER A 151 6.71 -1.66 17.64
C SER A 151 5.85 -2.91 17.51
N GLY A 152 6.46 -4.04 17.17
CA GLY A 152 5.77 -5.33 17.11
C GLY A 152 5.07 -5.71 18.42
N ASP A 153 5.63 -5.34 19.59
CA ASP A 153 5.02 -5.58 20.90
C ASP A 153 3.71 -4.78 21.06
N VAL A 154 3.70 -3.51 20.61
CA VAL A 154 2.49 -2.67 20.61
C VAL A 154 1.43 -3.29 19.69
N LEU A 155 1.83 -3.70 18.48
CA LEU A 155 0.91 -4.32 17.53
C LEU A 155 0.37 -5.66 18.03
N GLY A 156 1.22 -6.48 18.68
CA GLY A 156 0.78 -7.71 19.33
C GLY A 156 -0.30 -7.46 20.39
N LYS A 157 -0.15 -6.38 21.17
CA LYS A 157 -1.17 -5.97 22.13
C LYS A 157 -2.45 -5.49 21.45
N VAL A 158 -2.35 -4.71 20.38
CA VAL A 158 -3.52 -4.28 19.59
C VAL A 158 -4.29 -5.50 19.07
N VAL A 159 -3.58 -6.51 18.53
CA VAL A 159 -4.20 -7.74 18.06
C VAL A 159 -4.89 -8.50 19.22
N ALA A 160 -4.28 -8.53 20.40
CA ALA A 160 -4.87 -9.18 21.57
C ALA A 160 -6.14 -8.47 22.07
N ASP A 161 -6.13 -7.13 22.08
CA ASP A 161 -7.21 -6.30 22.63
C ASP A 161 -8.36 -6.07 21.62
N HIS A 162 -8.07 -5.98 20.34
CA HIS A 162 -9.02 -5.59 19.27
C HIS A 162 -9.20 -6.62 18.16
N GLY A 163 -8.45 -7.74 18.20
CA GLY A 163 -8.48 -8.78 17.18
C GLY A 163 -7.65 -8.43 15.94
N MET A 164 -7.68 -9.33 14.97
CA MET A 164 -6.88 -9.25 13.73
C MET A 164 -7.35 -8.16 12.74
N PHE A 165 -8.59 -7.70 12.88
CA PHE A 165 -9.24 -6.69 12.04
C PHE A 165 -9.84 -5.59 12.93
N PRO A 166 -9.03 -4.73 13.55
CA PRO A 166 -9.51 -3.72 14.48
C PRO A 166 -10.59 -2.80 13.90
N GLU A 167 -11.53 -2.36 14.73
CA GLU A 167 -12.63 -1.47 14.35
C GLU A 167 -12.95 -0.43 15.41
N GLY A 168 -13.53 0.67 14.96
CA GLY A 168 -14.00 1.76 15.83
C GLY A 168 -12.88 2.59 16.42
N GLY A 169 -13.21 3.60 17.19
CA GLY A 169 -12.25 4.49 17.82
C GLY A 169 -11.37 5.25 16.82
N GLU A 170 -10.06 5.06 16.93
CA GLU A 170 -9.05 5.71 16.07
C GLU A 170 -8.71 4.91 14.81
N PHE A 171 -9.27 3.71 14.65
CA PHE A 171 -9.14 2.90 13.44
C PHE A 171 -10.05 3.45 12.33
N THR A 172 -9.52 3.53 11.11
CA THR A 172 -10.22 4.08 9.95
C THR A 172 -10.12 3.14 8.76
N THR A 173 -10.70 3.51 7.64
CA THR A 173 -10.63 2.76 6.39
C THR A 173 -10.17 3.65 5.25
N LEU A 174 -9.48 3.05 4.26
CA LEU A 174 -9.01 3.70 3.05
C LEU A 174 -9.50 2.92 1.83
N GLN A 175 -10.17 3.61 0.91
CA GLN A 175 -10.52 3.04 -0.39
C GLN A 175 -9.38 3.25 -1.38
N HIS A 176 -8.88 2.18 -2.01
CA HIS A 176 -7.97 2.33 -3.15
C HIS A 176 -8.74 2.87 -4.36
N PRO A 177 -8.16 3.84 -5.11
CA PRO A 177 -8.78 4.30 -6.34
C PRO A 177 -8.93 3.12 -7.31
N TYR A 178 -10.03 3.07 -8.06
CA TYR A 178 -10.11 2.22 -9.23
C TYR A 178 -9.22 2.80 -10.31
N GLY A 179 -8.31 2.01 -10.86
CA GLY A 179 -7.23 2.53 -11.72
C GLY A 179 -7.72 3.24 -12.99
N GLU A 180 -8.93 2.93 -13.47
CA GLU A 180 -9.55 3.63 -14.61
C GLU A 180 -9.77 5.13 -14.33
N GLU A 181 -9.89 5.53 -13.07
CA GLU A 181 -9.99 6.94 -12.65
C GLU A 181 -8.67 7.72 -12.83
N GLY A 182 -7.59 7.06 -13.25
CA GLY A 182 -6.28 7.67 -13.47
C GLY A 182 -5.49 7.96 -12.20
N ALA A 183 -6.02 7.62 -11.02
CA ALA A 183 -5.42 7.92 -9.74
C ALA A 183 -4.77 6.67 -9.10
N VAL A 184 -3.78 6.92 -8.23
CA VAL A 184 -3.18 5.88 -7.38
C VAL A 184 -3.17 6.36 -5.93
N ARG A 185 -3.10 5.43 -4.97
CA ARG A 185 -2.89 5.75 -3.57
C ARG A 185 -1.46 5.43 -3.17
N ALA A 186 -0.73 6.42 -2.67
CA ALA A 186 0.52 6.20 -1.97
C ALA A 186 0.26 6.07 -0.46
N PHE A 187 0.92 5.12 0.22
CA PHE A 187 0.81 4.95 1.66
C PHE A 187 2.10 4.40 2.28
N ALA A 188 2.32 4.74 3.56
CA ALA A 188 3.49 4.36 4.35
C ALA A 188 3.29 2.96 4.96
N GLY A 189 3.24 1.91 4.13
CA GLY A 189 2.87 0.56 4.55
C GLY A 189 3.80 -0.04 5.61
N TYR A 190 5.10 0.28 5.59
CA TYR A 190 6.04 -0.11 6.64
C TYR A 190 5.82 0.61 7.98
N SER A 191 5.29 1.82 7.96
CA SER A 191 5.19 2.68 9.15
C SER A 191 3.79 2.74 9.76
N VAL A 192 2.76 2.45 8.99
CA VAL A 192 1.36 2.51 9.45
C VAL A 192 0.70 1.14 9.31
N PRO A 193 0.26 0.55 10.43
CA PRO A 193 -0.40 -0.73 10.41
C PRO A 193 -1.70 -0.68 9.61
N HIS A 194 -1.93 -1.73 8.84
CA HIS A 194 -3.11 -1.84 7.99
C HIS A 194 -3.55 -3.29 7.83
N TRP A 195 -4.78 -3.50 7.32
CA TRP A 195 -5.37 -4.82 7.15
C TRP A 195 -6.45 -4.82 6.10
N ARG A 196 -6.75 -6.00 5.57
CA ARG A 196 -7.90 -6.24 4.70
C ARG A 196 -8.75 -7.36 5.30
N ARG A 197 -10.02 -7.07 5.52
CA ARG A 197 -10.99 -8.06 6.02
C ARG A 197 -11.21 -9.18 5.01
N PRO A 198 -11.76 -10.32 5.47
CA PRO A 198 -12.18 -11.37 4.55
C PRO A 198 -13.02 -10.82 3.41
N MET A 199 -12.59 -11.16 2.20
CA MET A 199 -13.23 -10.72 0.96
C MET A 199 -14.59 -11.38 0.80
N THR A 200 -15.56 -10.65 0.28
CA THR A 200 -16.90 -11.16 -0.06
C THR A 200 -17.02 -11.55 -1.54
N SER A 201 -16.02 -11.20 -2.34
CA SER A 201 -15.91 -11.52 -3.77
C SER A 201 -14.44 -11.53 -4.18
N GLU A 202 -14.16 -11.96 -5.39
CA GLU A 202 -12.81 -11.86 -5.96
C GLU A 202 -12.40 -10.40 -6.17
N GLY A 203 -11.11 -10.11 -5.98
CA GLY A 203 -10.56 -8.77 -6.17
C GLY A 203 -9.10 -8.79 -6.57
N LEU A 204 -8.68 -7.78 -7.35
CA LEU A 204 -7.31 -7.59 -7.80
C LEU A 204 -6.83 -6.19 -7.41
N LEU A 205 -5.66 -6.12 -6.79
CA LEU A 205 -4.98 -4.89 -6.37
C LEU A 205 -3.58 -4.85 -6.94
N VAL A 206 -3.24 -3.80 -7.66
CA VAL A 206 -1.83 -3.51 -8.00
C VAL A 206 -1.15 -2.90 -6.80
N THR A 207 0.06 -3.36 -6.51
CA THR A 207 0.98 -2.75 -5.54
C THR A 207 2.33 -2.51 -6.19
N MET A 208 2.93 -1.36 -5.92
CA MET A 208 4.29 -1.01 -6.34
C MET A 208 5.05 -0.50 -5.12
N GLU A 209 6.26 -0.96 -4.94
CA GLU A 209 7.08 -0.62 -3.77
C GLU A 209 8.17 0.38 -4.13
N PHE A 210 8.35 1.36 -3.24
CA PHE A 210 9.40 2.36 -3.31
C PHE A 210 10.18 2.40 -2.00
N PHE A 211 11.49 2.49 -2.12
CA PHE A 211 12.42 2.45 -1.01
C PHE A 211 13.20 3.77 -0.90
N ASP A 212 13.42 4.29 0.30
CA ASP A 212 14.28 5.46 0.56
C ASP A 212 15.73 5.00 0.76
N LEU A 213 16.67 5.59 -0.02
CA LEU A 213 18.11 5.27 -0.01
C LEU A 213 18.85 5.93 1.15
#